data_a26121c8f030f61fed05fffdc03919ec
#
_entry.id   a26121c8f030f61fed05fffdc03919ec
#
_cell.length_a   1.000
_cell.length_b   1.000
_cell.length_c   1.000
_cell.angle_alpha   90.00
_cell.angle_beta   90.00
_cell.angle_gamma   90.00
#
_symmetry.space_group_name_H-M   'P 1'
#
loop_
_entity.id
_entity.type
_entity.pdbx_description
1 polymer ?
#
loop_
_entity_poly.entity_id
_entity_poly.type
_entity_poly.pdbx_seq_one_letter_code
_entity_poly.pdbx_strand_id
1 'polypeptide(L)'
;LVSLISNVLGAGFVCYCLGILRGEDMPYDSLFDAFPFAGKVILLTIVQGLFIFLWSLLFVIPGIIAAYRYSFAMMNLCDDPGIGVMEALRRSKQQTDGSKGTLFLLTMSFLGWLLLAGAAVVLADYLLFGDISLQLETAATLSQALSITLVDHGIASLASLWLIPYMQLSLCACYLSCTSGGAPLESPPRSDPWDETSF
;
A
#
# COMPACT_ATOMS: atom_id res chain seq x y z
N LEU A 1 -1.99 0.03 -20.11
CA LEU A 1 -0.89 -0.96 -20.00
C LEU A 1 -0.02 -0.68 -18.78
N VAL A 2 0.54 0.53 -18.64
CA VAL A 2 1.40 0.92 -17.49
C VAL A 2 0.69 0.66 -16.16
N SER A 3 -0.57 1.05 -16.01
CA SER A 3 -1.36 0.86 -14.79
C SER A 3 -1.54 -0.63 -14.43
N LEU A 4 -1.71 -1.50 -15.41
CA LEU A 4 -1.85 -2.95 -15.17
C LEU A 4 -0.53 -3.56 -14.68
N ILE A 5 0.59 -3.20 -15.31
CA ILE A 5 1.91 -3.64 -14.90
C ILE A 5 2.21 -3.16 -13.47
N SER A 6 1.90 -1.90 -13.17
CA SER A 6 2.07 -1.31 -11.84
C SER A 6 1.26 -2.06 -10.77
N ASN A 7 0.03 -2.50 -11.09
CA ASN A 7 -0.79 -3.31 -10.17
C ASN A 7 -0.15 -4.68 -9.90
N VAL A 8 0.37 -5.36 -10.92
CA VAL A 8 1.01 -6.67 -10.76
C VAL A 8 2.31 -6.54 -9.96
N LEU A 9 3.10 -5.49 -10.26
CA LEU A 9 4.31 -5.18 -9.48
C LEU A 9 3.98 -4.87 -8.02
N GLY A 10 2.90 -4.12 -7.79
CA GLY A 10 2.39 -3.84 -6.44
C GLY A 10 2.01 -5.11 -5.68
N ALA A 11 1.38 -6.08 -6.35
CA ALA A 11 1.10 -7.39 -5.77
C ALA A 11 2.39 -8.16 -5.44
N GLY A 12 3.38 -8.16 -6.32
CA GLY A 12 4.70 -8.75 -6.05
C GLY A 12 5.38 -8.11 -4.85
N PHE A 13 5.26 -6.79 -4.71
CA PHE A 13 5.76 -6.08 -3.54
C PHE A 13 5.05 -6.48 -2.23
N VAL A 14 3.74 -6.74 -2.28
CA VAL A 14 2.99 -7.29 -1.12
C VAL A 14 3.50 -8.68 -0.74
N CYS A 15 3.68 -9.58 -1.72
CA CYS A 15 4.21 -10.92 -1.49
C CYS A 15 5.63 -10.86 -0.89
N TYR A 16 6.47 -9.97 -1.41
CA TYR A 16 7.83 -9.72 -0.91
C TYR A 16 7.82 -9.24 0.56
N CYS A 17 6.95 -8.28 0.89
CA CYS A 17 6.80 -7.78 2.27
C CYS A 17 6.35 -8.88 3.23
N LEU A 18 5.43 -9.76 2.80
CA LEU A 18 4.96 -10.88 3.61
C LEU A 18 6.07 -11.89 3.88
N GLY A 19 6.87 -12.24 2.87
CA GLY A 19 8.02 -13.15 3.02
C GLY A 19 9.04 -12.60 4.01
N ILE A 20 9.43 -11.33 3.89
CA ILE A 20 10.37 -10.69 4.83
C ILE A 20 9.84 -10.72 6.26
N LEU A 21 8.57 -10.40 6.47
CA LEU A 21 7.97 -10.39 7.82
C LEU A 21 7.85 -11.80 8.43
N ARG A 22 7.88 -12.84 7.60
CA ARG A 22 7.95 -14.24 8.03
C ARG A 22 9.38 -14.74 8.28
N GLY A 23 10.37 -13.89 8.00
CA GLY A 23 11.80 -14.25 8.15
C GLY A 23 12.33 -15.13 7.01
N GLU A 24 11.66 -15.13 5.85
CA GLU A 24 12.12 -15.83 4.66
C GLU A 24 13.19 -15.00 3.93
N ASP A 25 14.22 -15.66 3.43
CA ASP A 25 15.21 -15.00 2.57
C ASP A 25 14.60 -14.76 1.18
N MET A 26 14.12 -13.54 0.97
CA MET A 26 13.45 -13.13 -0.27
C MET A 26 14.45 -12.43 -1.21
N PRO A 27 14.86 -13.07 -2.32
CA PRO A 27 15.65 -12.39 -3.34
C PRO A 27 14.80 -11.31 -4.04
N TYR A 28 15.46 -10.29 -4.61
CA TYR A 28 14.77 -9.20 -5.32
C TYR A 28 13.92 -9.68 -6.50
N ASP A 29 14.25 -10.83 -7.08
CA ASP A 29 13.49 -11.44 -8.17
C ASP A 29 12.08 -11.85 -7.75
N SER A 30 11.84 -12.07 -6.45
CA SER A 30 10.51 -12.39 -5.89
C SER A 30 9.47 -11.28 -6.10
N LEU A 31 9.89 -10.05 -6.44
CA LEU A 31 8.97 -9.00 -6.89
C LEU A 31 8.20 -9.38 -8.15
N PHE A 32 8.72 -10.30 -8.94
CA PHE A 32 8.09 -10.78 -10.17
C PHE A 32 7.26 -12.06 -9.97
N ASP A 33 7.22 -12.63 -8.77
CA ASP A 33 6.46 -13.86 -8.46
C ASP A 33 4.95 -13.69 -8.58
N ALA A 34 4.45 -12.45 -8.64
CA ALA A 34 3.04 -12.17 -8.91
C ALA A 34 2.66 -12.30 -10.40
N PHE A 35 3.62 -12.35 -11.33
CA PHE A 35 3.31 -12.44 -12.76
C PHE A 35 2.60 -13.73 -13.19
N PRO A 36 2.93 -14.92 -12.67
CA PRO A 36 2.21 -16.15 -12.99
C PRO A 36 0.72 -16.10 -12.69
N PHE A 37 0.31 -15.32 -11.67
CA PHE A 37 -1.11 -15.13 -11.31
C PHE A 37 -1.62 -13.71 -11.56
N ALA A 38 -0.95 -12.95 -12.43
CA ALA A 38 -1.31 -11.56 -12.77
C ALA A 38 -2.78 -11.40 -13.18
N GLY A 39 -3.36 -12.37 -13.88
CA GLY A 39 -4.77 -12.35 -14.24
C GLY A 39 -5.70 -12.32 -13.02
N LYS A 40 -5.38 -13.07 -11.97
CA LYS A 40 -6.14 -13.04 -10.70
C LYS A 40 -5.94 -11.74 -9.96
N VAL A 41 -4.72 -11.16 -9.95
CA VAL A 41 -4.42 -9.86 -9.34
C VAL A 41 -5.26 -8.76 -10.00
N ILE A 42 -5.28 -8.71 -11.32
CA ILE A 42 -6.05 -7.72 -12.08
C ILE A 42 -7.55 -7.89 -11.81
N LEU A 43 -8.04 -9.14 -11.87
CA LEU A 43 -9.44 -9.44 -11.60
C LEU A 43 -9.82 -9.07 -10.16
N LEU A 44 -8.97 -9.38 -9.18
CA LEU A 44 -9.17 -8.99 -7.78
C LEU A 44 -9.28 -7.48 -7.64
N THR A 45 -8.37 -6.72 -8.24
CA THR A 45 -8.37 -5.25 -8.19
C THR A 45 -9.65 -4.67 -8.80
N ILE A 46 -10.10 -5.21 -9.93
CA ILE A 46 -11.34 -4.77 -10.59
C ILE A 46 -12.56 -5.06 -9.71
N VAL A 47 -12.68 -6.30 -9.22
CA VAL A 47 -13.83 -6.71 -8.41
C VAL A 47 -13.87 -5.96 -7.08
N GLN A 48 -12.71 -5.82 -6.41
CA GLN A 48 -12.58 -5.06 -5.18
C GLN A 48 -12.95 -3.58 -5.40
N GLY A 49 -12.42 -2.97 -6.45
CA GLY A 49 -12.73 -1.59 -6.83
C GLY A 49 -14.22 -1.39 -7.13
N LEU A 50 -14.83 -2.34 -7.85
CA LEU A 50 -16.26 -2.30 -8.13
C LEU A 50 -17.11 -2.36 -6.87
N PHE A 51 -16.78 -3.24 -5.92
CA PHE A 51 -17.50 -3.32 -4.65
C PHE A 51 -17.33 -2.04 -3.82
N ILE A 52 -16.10 -1.51 -3.71
CA ILE A 52 -15.86 -0.25 -3.00
C ILE A 52 -16.63 0.89 -3.66
N PHE A 53 -16.58 0.99 -4.99
CA PHE A 53 -17.31 2.01 -5.76
C PHE A 53 -18.82 1.93 -5.54
N LEU A 54 -19.40 0.72 -5.58
CA LEU A 54 -20.83 0.51 -5.38
C LEU A 54 -21.28 0.94 -3.98
N TRP A 55 -20.49 0.60 -2.96
CA TRP A 55 -20.75 1.04 -1.58
C TRP A 55 -20.55 2.55 -1.39
N SER A 56 -19.56 3.13 -2.07
CA SER A 56 -19.30 4.59 -2.05
C SER A 56 -20.41 5.39 -2.75
N LEU A 57 -21.03 4.80 -3.76
CA LEU A 57 -22.17 5.42 -4.45
C LEU A 57 -23.41 5.51 -3.53
N LEU A 58 -23.57 4.55 -2.62
CA LEU A 58 -24.67 4.57 -1.67
C LEU A 58 -24.43 5.63 -0.59
N PHE A 59 -23.26 5.60 0.05
CA PHE A 59 -22.76 6.59 1.00
C PHE A 59 -21.23 6.46 1.14
N VAL A 60 -20.55 7.60 1.41
CA VAL A 60 -19.08 7.63 1.60
C VAL A 60 -18.62 6.74 2.76
N ILE A 61 -19.36 6.77 3.89
CA ILE A 61 -19.01 5.99 5.09
C ILE A 61 -18.99 4.47 4.83
N PRO A 62 -20.03 3.83 4.25
CA PRO A 62 -19.99 2.41 3.92
C PRO A 62 -18.93 2.08 2.85
N GLY A 63 -18.60 3.01 1.95
CA GLY A 63 -17.47 2.84 1.02
C GLY A 63 -16.13 2.70 1.73
N ILE A 64 -15.87 3.54 2.73
CA ILE A 64 -14.67 3.45 3.57
C ILE A 64 -14.64 2.12 4.33
N ILE A 65 -15.76 1.72 4.92
CA ILE A 65 -15.86 0.42 5.62
C ILE A 65 -15.58 -0.75 4.67
N ALA A 66 -16.09 -0.69 3.44
CA ALA A 66 -15.84 -1.70 2.42
C ALA A 66 -14.35 -1.76 2.04
N ALA A 67 -13.68 -0.62 1.90
CA ALA A 67 -12.24 -0.57 1.63
C ALA A 67 -11.42 -1.30 2.71
N TYR A 68 -11.74 -1.09 4.00
CA TYR A 68 -11.08 -1.82 5.09
C TYR A 68 -11.41 -3.34 5.08
N ARG A 69 -12.64 -3.71 4.73
CA ARG A 69 -13.04 -5.14 4.68
C ARG A 69 -12.29 -5.93 3.60
N TYR A 70 -11.84 -5.28 2.55
CA TYR A 70 -11.15 -5.91 1.43
C TYR A 70 -9.63 -5.65 1.43
N SER A 71 -9.10 -4.98 2.44
CA SER A 71 -7.68 -4.59 2.50
C SER A 71 -6.72 -5.79 2.52
N PHE A 72 -7.13 -6.93 3.08
CA PHE A 72 -6.32 -8.14 3.16
C PHE A 72 -6.50 -9.09 1.96
N ALA A 73 -7.35 -8.76 1.00
CA ALA A 73 -7.65 -9.66 -0.11
C ALA A 73 -6.43 -9.98 -0.98
N MET A 74 -5.56 -8.98 -1.21
CA MET A 74 -4.32 -9.16 -1.95
C MET A 74 -3.35 -10.08 -1.20
N MET A 75 -3.24 -9.93 0.12
CA MET A 75 -2.37 -10.76 0.97
C MET A 75 -2.83 -12.21 0.96
N ASN A 76 -4.15 -12.46 1.04
CA ASN A 76 -4.70 -13.79 0.93
C ASN A 76 -4.41 -14.44 -0.44
N LEU A 77 -4.37 -13.66 -1.52
CA LEU A 77 -4.03 -14.14 -2.85
C LEU A 77 -2.52 -14.42 -2.98
N CYS A 78 -1.67 -13.65 -2.28
CA CYS A 78 -0.23 -13.92 -2.20
C CYS A 78 0.06 -15.21 -1.42
N ASP A 79 -0.66 -15.44 -0.33
CA ASP A 79 -0.50 -16.63 0.51
C ASP A 79 -0.95 -17.92 -0.20
N ASP A 80 -2.01 -17.81 -0.96
CA ASP A 80 -2.58 -18.96 -1.68
C ASP A 80 -3.03 -18.53 -3.10
N PRO A 81 -2.10 -18.52 -4.07
CA PRO A 81 -2.43 -18.18 -5.45
C PRO A 81 -3.46 -19.14 -6.11
N GLY A 82 -3.71 -20.30 -5.48
CA GLY A 82 -4.70 -21.27 -5.91
C GLY A 82 -6.14 -20.81 -5.72
N ILE A 83 -6.41 -19.98 -4.72
CA ILE A 83 -7.78 -19.55 -4.40
C ILE A 83 -8.41 -18.68 -5.49
N GLY A 84 -9.74 -18.69 -5.50
CA GLY A 84 -10.52 -17.78 -6.35
C GLY A 84 -10.57 -16.36 -5.77
N VAL A 85 -10.75 -15.36 -6.64
CA VAL A 85 -10.84 -13.94 -6.25
C VAL A 85 -11.94 -13.69 -5.21
N MET A 86 -13.12 -14.30 -5.39
CA MET A 86 -14.23 -14.16 -4.43
C MET A 86 -13.92 -14.78 -3.07
N GLU A 87 -13.16 -15.87 -3.05
CA GLU A 87 -12.71 -16.49 -1.81
C GLU A 87 -11.67 -15.62 -1.09
N ALA A 88 -10.72 -15.01 -1.81
CA ALA A 88 -9.78 -14.05 -1.25
C ALA A 88 -10.50 -12.86 -0.58
N LEU A 89 -11.53 -12.32 -1.22
CA LEU A 89 -12.38 -11.25 -0.67
C LEU A 89 -13.18 -11.72 0.56
N ARG A 90 -13.72 -12.95 0.52
CA ARG A 90 -14.47 -13.53 1.64
C ARG A 90 -13.58 -13.74 2.86
N ARG A 91 -12.37 -14.29 2.67
CA ARG A 91 -11.37 -14.45 3.74
C ARG A 91 -10.97 -13.10 4.33
N SER A 92 -10.67 -12.11 3.49
CA SER A 92 -10.36 -10.75 3.92
C SER A 92 -11.46 -10.16 4.82
N LYS A 93 -12.72 -10.31 4.42
CA LYS A 93 -13.87 -9.85 5.21
C LYS A 93 -13.94 -10.50 6.59
N GLN A 94 -13.68 -11.80 6.69
CA GLN A 94 -13.68 -12.54 7.95
C GLN A 94 -12.51 -12.13 8.85
N GLN A 95 -11.31 -11.99 8.29
CA GLN A 95 -10.10 -11.61 9.02
C GLN A 95 -10.15 -10.18 9.55
N THR A 96 -10.79 -9.27 8.82
CA THR A 96 -10.98 -7.87 9.26
C THR A 96 -12.14 -7.68 10.23
N ASP A 97 -13.00 -8.70 10.44
CA ASP A 97 -14.06 -8.63 11.46
C ASP A 97 -13.43 -8.66 12.86
N GLY A 98 -13.62 -7.57 13.61
CA GLY A 98 -12.99 -7.34 14.92
C GLY A 98 -11.76 -6.41 14.86
N SER A 99 -11.03 -6.34 13.75
CA SER A 99 -9.79 -5.54 13.60
C SER A 99 -9.97 -4.21 12.88
N LYS A 100 -11.22 -3.84 12.53
CA LYS A 100 -11.53 -2.59 11.78
C LYS A 100 -11.04 -1.33 12.50
N GLY A 101 -11.15 -1.30 13.84
CA GLY A 101 -10.65 -0.20 14.66
C GLY A 101 -9.13 -0.05 14.58
N THR A 102 -8.41 -1.15 14.62
CA THR A 102 -6.93 -1.16 14.49
C THR A 102 -6.50 -0.67 13.11
N LEU A 103 -7.14 -1.15 12.04
CA LEU A 103 -6.89 -0.69 10.67
C LEU A 103 -7.22 0.79 10.49
N PHE A 104 -8.31 1.25 11.09
CA PHE A 104 -8.67 2.66 11.07
C PHE A 104 -7.64 3.52 11.78
N LEU A 105 -7.20 3.14 13.00
CA LEU A 105 -6.18 3.86 13.75
C LEU A 105 -4.84 3.87 13.00
N LEU A 106 -4.46 2.75 12.38
CA LEU A 106 -3.28 2.65 11.53
C LEU A 106 -3.35 3.65 10.39
N THR A 107 -4.47 3.69 9.67
CA THR A 107 -4.68 4.64 8.56
C THR A 107 -4.68 6.09 9.04
N MET A 108 -5.29 6.38 10.19
CA MET A 108 -5.27 7.73 10.79
C MET A 108 -3.87 8.18 11.16
N SER A 109 -3.03 7.28 11.66
CA SER A 109 -1.62 7.56 11.93
C SER A 109 -0.86 7.98 10.66
N PHE A 110 -1.11 7.31 9.55
CA PHE A 110 -0.50 7.67 8.27
C PHE A 110 -1.09 8.94 7.64
N LEU A 111 -2.36 9.25 7.93
CA LEU A 111 -2.99 10.47 7.44
C LEU A 111 -2.23 11.72 7.90
N GLY A 112 -1.71 11.73 9.13
CA GLY A 112 -0.87 12.82 9.63
C GLY A 112 0.40 13.02 8.77
N TRP A 113 1.06 11.94 8.39
CA TRP A 113 2.23 11.99 7.52
C TRP A 113 1.90 12.43 6.09
N LEU A 114 0.76 11.99 5.55
CA LEU A 114 0.27 12.43 4.24
C LEU A 114 -0.06 13.92 4.22
N LEU A 115 -0.69 14.43 5.28
CA LEU A 115 -0.97 15.86 5.42
C LEU A 115 0.32 16.68 5.56
N LEU A 116 1.31 16.16 6.28
CA LEU A 116 2.62 16.82 6.41
C LEU A 116 3.35 16.86 5.06
N ALA A 117 3.34 15.75 4.31
CA ALA A 117 3.91 15.70 2.97
C ALA A 117 3.19 16.65 1.99
N GLY A 118 1.86 16.70 2.03
CA GLY A 118 1.06 17.64 1.24
C GLY A 118 1.35 19.10 1.60
N ALA A 119 1.48 19.41 2.90
CA ALA A 119 1.86 20.75 3.35
C ALA A 119 3.26 21.14 2.89
N ALA A 120 4.21 20.18 2.85
CA ALA A 120 5.55 20.42 2.34
C ALA A 120 5.56 20.75 0.84
N VAL A 121 4.71 20.08 0.04
CA VAL A 121 4.53 20.39 -1.38
C VAL A 121 4.00 21.82 -1.55
N VAL A 122 2.91 22.15 -0.88
CA VAL A 122 2.29 23.50 -0.94
C VAL A 122 3.27 24.58 -0.50
N LEU A 123 4.06 24.32 0.56
CA LEU A 123 5.07 25.26 1.03
C LEU A 123 6.20 25.44 0.00
N ALA A 124 6.64 24.35 -0.63
CA ALA A 124 7.67 24.42 -1.67
C ALA A 124 7.18 25.23 -2.87
N ASP A 125 5.93 25.03 -3.32
CA ASP A 125 5.33 25.81 -4.38
C ASP A 125 5.27 27.29 -4.04
N TYR A 126 4.83 27.62 -2.84
CA TYR A 126 4.77 29.01 -2.39
C TYR A 126 6.15 29.66 -2.37
N LEU A 127 7.19 28.93 -1.90
CA LEU A 127 8.56 29.45 -1.81
C LEU A 127 9.25 29.58 -3.18
N LEU A 128 8.98 28.66 -4.11
CA LEU A 128 9.62 28.61 -5.40
C LEU A 128 8.94 29.50 -6.45
N PHE A 129 7.62 29.58 -6.39
CA PHE A 129 6.82 30.21 -7.43
C PHE A 129 5.97 31.40 -6.96
N GLY A 130 5.89 31.66 -5.63
CA GLY A 130 5.05 32.73 -5.06
C GLY A 130 3.59 32.35 -4.93
N ASP A 131 2.69 33.35 -4.89
CA ASP A 131 1.27 33.13 -4.59
C ASP A 131 0.57 32.20 -5.60
N ILE A 132 -0.04 31.14 -5.11
CA ILE A 132 -0.76 30.11 -5.89
C ILE A 132 -1.91 30.73 -6.71
N SER A 133 -2.53 31.80 -6.23
CA SER A 133 -3.59 32.53 -6.95
C SER A 133 -3.10 33.23 -8.23
N LEU A 134 -1.86 33.70 -8.25
CA LEU A 134 -1.22 34.28 -9.43
C LEU A 134 -0.79 33.22 -10.44
N GLN A 135 -0.49 31.99 -10.00
CA GLN A 135 -0.05 30.92 -10.88
C GLN A 135 -1.17 30.39 -11.79
N LEU A 136 -2.41 30.33 -11.29
CA LEU A 136 -3.57 29.90 -12.08
C LEU A 136 -3.89 30.91 -13.21
N GLU A 137 -3.63 32.19 -12.98
CA GLU A 137 -3.88 33.25 -13.95
C GLU A 137 -2.73 33.48 -14.93
N THR A 138 -1.48 33.18 -14.50
CA THR A 138 -0.26 33.46 -15.27
C THR A 138 0.40 32.21 -15.88
N ALA A 139 -0.19 31.03 -15.79
CA ALA A 139 0.27 29.83 -16.50
C ALA A 139 0.15 30.01 -18.04
N ALA A 140 0.60 31.20 -18.51
CA ALA A 140 0.56 31.63 -19.89
C ALA A 140 1.59 30.91 -20.76
N THR A 141 2.56 30.20 -20.17
CA THR A 141 3.59 29.47 -20.92
C THR A 141 3.66 28.01 -20.49
N LEU A 142 3.70 27.12 -21.49
CA LEU A 142 3.83 25.67 -21.30
C LEU A 142 5.04 25.29 -20.42
N SER A 143 6.11 26.06 -20.49
CA SER A 143 7.32 25.85 -19.69
C SER A 143 7.11 26.07 -18.19
N GLN A 144 6.29 27.04 -17.79
CA GLN A 144 5.96 27.28 -16.38
C GLN A 144 5.06 26.18 -15.84
N ALA A 145 4.04 25.78 -16.57
CA ALA A 145 3.18 24.68 -16.20
C ALA A 145 3.96 23.37 -16.03
N LEU A 146 4.91 23.09 -16.93
CA LEU A 146 5.78 21.92 -16.84
C LEU A 146 6.72 21.97 -15.61
N SER A 147 7.30 23.14 -15.29
CA SER A 147 8.21 23.25 -14.14
C SER A 147 7.48 23.03 -12.81
N ILE A 148 6.29 23.60 -12.63
CA ILE A 148 5.45 23.39 -11.45
C ILE A 148 5.11 21.92 -11.31
N THR A 149 4.60 21.30 -12.38
CA THR A 149 4.22 19.88 -12.38
C THR A 149 5.41 18.95 -12.06
N LEU A 150 6.60 19.25 -12.57
CA LEU A 150 7.81 18.46 -12.31
C LEU A 150 8.28 18.57 -10.85
N VAL A 151 8.20 19.77 -10.26
CA VAL A 151 8.55 19.98 -8.85
C VAL A 151 7.57 19.26 -7.94
N ASP A 152 6.25 19.41 -8.17
CA ASP A 152 5.21 18.74 -7.39
C ASP A 152 5.34 17.22 -7.45
N HIS A 153 5.47 16.68 -8.65
CA HIS A 153 5.65 15.24 -8.83
C HIS A 153 6.99 14.76 -8.25
N GLY A 154 8.04 15.57 -8.30
CA GLY A 154 9.33 15.25 -7.70
C GLY A 154 9.25 15.12 -6.19
N ILE A 155 8.70 16.11 -5.50
CA ILE A 155 8.54 16.10 -4.03
C ILE A 155 7.58 15.00 -3.60
N ALA A 156 6.43 14.88 -4.26
CA ALA A 156 5.45 13.84 -3.97
C ALA A 156 6.03 12.43 -4.18
N SER A 157 6.85 12.23 -5.21
CA SER A 157 7.52 10.95 -5.49
C SER A 157 8.54 10.59 -4.42
N LEU A 158 9.35 11.55 -3.96
CA LEU A 158 10.32 11.33 -2.87
C LEU A 158 9.61 10.97 -1.56
N ALA A 159 8.54 11.68 -1.22
CA ALA A 159 7.75 11.39 -0.03
C ALA A 159 7.07 10.00 -0.14
N SER A 160 6.53 9.66 -1.30
CA SER A 160 5.86 8.37 -1.52
C SER A 160 6.84 7.20 -1.53
N LEU A 161 8.06 7.37 -2.03
CA LEU A 161 9.09 6.35 -2.06
C LEU A 161 9.44 5.84 -0.65
N TRP A 162 9.36 6.70 0.34
CA TRP A 162 9.61 6.34 1.74
C TRP A 162 8.33 5.88 2.46
N LEU A 163 7.20 6.54 2.21
CA LEU A 163 5.95 6.32 2.95
C LEU A 163 5.25 5.03 2.51
N ILE A 164 5.24 4.72 1.20
CA ILE A 164 4.53 3.55 0.65
C ILE A 164 5.07 2.23 1.21
N PRO A 165 6.41 1.96 1.21
CA PRO A 165 6.92 0.72 1.78
C PRO A 165 6.60 0.57 3.26
N TYR A 166 6.68 1.67 4.02
CA TYR A 166 6.39 1.65 5.45
C TYR A 166 4.92 1.36 5.73
N MET A 167 4.01 1.98 4.99
CA MET A 167 2.57 1.70 5.07
C MET A 167 2.26 0.24 4.72
N GLN A 168 2.88 -0.28 3.66
CA GLN A 168 2.67 -1.64 3.20
C GLN A 168 3.16 -2.67 4.21
N LEU A 169 4.36 -2.49 4.77
CA LEU A 169 4.88 -3.36 5.83
C LEU A 169 4.00 -3.34 7.08
N SER A 170 3.52 -2.17 7.49
CA SER A 170 2.61 -2.05 8.65
C SER A 170 1.28 -2.77 8.41
N LEU A 171 0.75 -2.70 7.18
CA LEU A 171 -0.48 -3.40 6.82
C LEU A 171 -0.27 -4.92 6.76
N CYS A 172 0.86 -5.39 6.22
CA CYS A 172 1.24 -6.80 6.21
C CYS A 172 1.45 -7.35 7.65
N ALA A 173 2.08 -6.56 8.54
CA ALA A 173 2.24 -6.94 9.94
C ALA A 173 0.87 -7.05 10.66
N CYS A 174 -0.05 -6.14 10.37
CA CYS A 174 -1.42 -6.22 10.89
C CYS A 174 -2.16 -7.48 10.36
N TYR A 175 -1.98 -7.80 9.08
CA TYR A 175 -2.53 -9.02 8.50
C TYR A 175 -2.00 -10.27 9.19
N LEU A 176 -0.68 -10.38 9.39
CA LEU A 176 -0.07 -11.52 10.06
C LEU A 176 -0.54 -11.64 11.51
N SER A 177 -0.66 -10.54 12.25
CA SER A 177 -1.20 -10.57 13.61
C SER A 177 -2.66 -11.02 13.68
N CYS A 178 -3.47 -10.71 12.67
CA CYS A 178 -4.86 -11.15 12.58
C CYS A 178 -4.99 -12.63 12.16
N THR A 179 -4.03 -13.16 11.38
CA THR A 179 -4.08 -14.54 10.89
C THR A 179 -3.39 -15.53 11.83
N SER A 180 -2.37 -15.09 12.57
CA SER A 180 -1.62 -15.92 13.55
C SER A 180 -2.32 -16.07 14.92
N GLY A 181 -3.58 -15.65 15.04
CA GLY A 181 -4.35 -15.81 16.28
C GLY A 181 -3.85 -14.96 17.46
N GLY A 182 -3.18 -13.83 17.17
CA GLY A 182 -2.69 -12.91 18.21
C GLY A 182 -1.37 -13.36 18.87
N ALA A 183 -0.71 -14.40 18.38
CA ALA A 183 0.68 -14.67 18.77
C ALA A 183 1.54 -13.47 18.34
N PRO A 184 2.35 -12.87 19.24
CA PRO A 184 3.31 -11.85 18.85
C PRO A 184 4.16 -12.42 17.71
N LEU A 185 4.46 -11.60 16.69
CA LEU A 185 5.45 -11.95 15.68
C LEU A 185 6.75 -12.24 16.43
N GLU A 186 7.06 -13.52 16.62
CA GLU A 186 8.34 -13.92 17.19
C GLU A 186 9.39 -13.38 16.22
N SER A 187 10.22 -12.45 16.71
CA SER A 187 11.39 -12.01 15.94
C SER A 187 12.15 -13.28 15.56
N PRO A 188 12.51 -13.45 14.27
CA PRO A 188 13.32 -14.59 13.86
C PRO A 188 14.51 -14.71 14.83
N PRO A 189 14.88 -15.92 15.25
CA PRO A 189 16.00 -16.10 16.15
C PRO A 189 17.18 -15.35 15.54
N ARG A 190 17.65 -14.31 16.25
CA ARG A 190 18.82 -13.55 15.83
C ARG A 190 19.95 -14.58 15.77
N SER A 191 20.28 -15.02 14.57
CA SER A 191 21.53 -15.76 14.36
C SER A 191 22.65 -14.76 14.68
N ASP A 192 23.12 -14.80 15.92
CA ASP A 192 24.29 -14.04 16.30
C ASP A 192 25.44 -14.52 15.43
N PRO A 193 26.05 -13.65 14.60
CA PRO A 193 27.17 -14.03 13.74
C PRO A 193 28.42 -14.46 14.53
N TRP A 194 28.31 -14.41 15.85
CA TRP A 194 29.40 -14.64 16.81
C TRP A 194 29.15 -15.85 17.74
N ASP A 195 28.24 -16.76 17.35
CA ASP A 195 28.03 -17.98 18.14
C ASP A 195 29.25 -18.87 17.97
N GLU A 196 30.21 -18.76 18.93
CA GLU A 196 31.52 -19.44 18.97
C GLU A 196 31.42 -20.96 19.17
N THR A 197 30.26 -21.60 18.94
CA THR A 197 30.10 -23.05 19.10
C THR A 197 30.35 -23.87 17.85
N SER A 198 30.96 -23.27 16.82
CA SER A 198 31.32 -23.96 15.57
C SER A 198 32.85 -24.08 15.37
N PHE A 199 33.64 -24.30 16.45
CA PHE A 199 35.03 -24.76 16.38
C PHE A 199 35.20 -26.15 16.99
#